data_52dbd0a115a44aa1e41b6462480ff679
#
_entry.id   52dbd0a115a44aa1e41b6462480ff679
#
_cell.length_a   1.000
_cell.length_b   1.000
_cell.length_c   1.000
_cell.angle_alpha   90.00
_cell.angle_beta   90.00
_cell.angle_gamma   90.00
#
_symmetry.space_group_name_H-M   'P 1'
#
loop_
_entity.id
_entity.type
_entity.pdbx_description
1 polymer ?
#
loop_
_entity_poly.entity_id
_entity_poly.type
_entity_poly.pdbx_seq_one_letter_code
_entity_poly.pdbx_strand_id
1 'polypeptide(L)'
;NGGGVPINSPDEFRMIWEVSRPLLVRTYAGTKNIPQLAKIYEETINISWHALSLWWFNKLDGRGPLDVYTTLKEHIETMKFIAATNKPLEPNIPHHFAFRGADDVTYIVSAYLAAKLSKKMGIRTLILQNMLNTPRSTWGIQDLAKSRAMLKLVKGLEDQNFKVLLQPRAGLD
;
A
#
# COMPACT_ATOMS: atom_id res chain seq x y z
N ASN A 1 20.62 -0.71 5.81
CA ASN A 1 20.89 -0.29 4.44
C ASN A 1 19.63 -0.47 3.58
N GLY A 2 18.68 0.43 3.72
CA GLY A 2 17.51 0.46 2.88
C GLY A 2 17.82 1.16 1.55
N GLY A 3 17.24 0.69 0.45
CA GLY A 3 17.22 1.44 -0.80
C GLY A 3 16.24 2.60 -0.69
N GLY A 4 16.54 3.72 -1.30
CA GLY A 4 15.69 4.89 -1.34
C GLY A 4 16.45 6.18 -1.11
N VAL A 5 15.77 7.29 -1.33
CA VAL A 5 16.33 8.62 -1.06
C VAL A 5 16.10 8.96 0.41
N PRO A 6 17.13 9.24 1.20
CA PRO A 6 16.96 9.68 2.58
C PRO A 6 16.38 11.09 2.60
N ILE A 7 15.20 11.24 3.21
CA ILE A 7 14.49 12.51 3.32
C ILE A 7 14.16 12.75 4.79
N ASN A 8 14.58 13.89 5.32
CA ASN A 8 14.46 14.24 6.73
C ASN A 8 13.59 15.48 6.98
N SER A 9 13.20 16.19 5.93
CA SER A 9 12.44 17.44 6.05
C SER A 9 11.40 17.62 4.94
N PRO A 10 10.37 18.45 5.14
CA PRO A 10 9.44 18.84 4.08
C PRO A 10 10.12 19.53 2.89
N ASP A 11 11.20 20.28 3.12
CA ASP A 11 11.92 20.96 2.02
C ASP A 11 12.64 19.98 1.12
N GLU A 12 13.22 18.91 1.66
CA GLU A 12 13.81 17.84 0.86
C GLU A 12 12.74 17.13 0.00
N PHE A 13 11.51 16.97 0.49
CA PHE A 13 10.40 16.48 -0.34
C PHE A 13 10.10 17.43 -1.49
N ARG A 14 10.12 18.75 -1.28
CA ARG A 14 9.92 19.74 -2.35
C ARG A 14 11.02 19.66 -3.41
N MET A 15 12.27 19.48 -3.00
CA MET A 15 13.39 19.25 -3.94
C MET A 15 13.14 18.00 -4.80
N ILE A 16 12.70 16.89 -4.20
CA ILE A 16 12.34 15.67 -4.95
C ILE A 16 11.20 15.95 -5.94
N TRP A 17 10.19 16.72 -5.52
CA TRP A 17 9.10 17.11 -6.40
C TRP A 17 9.58 17.88 -7.63
N GLU A 18 10.45 18.85 -7.44
CA GLU A 18 10.99 19.67 -8.53
C GLU A 18 11.78 18.85 -9.54
N VAL A 19 12.72 18.01 -9.07
CA VAL A 19 13.58 17.22 -9.96
C VAL A 19 12.86 16.02 -10.60
N SER A 20 11.75 15.57 -10.04
CA SER A 20 11.00 14.44 -10.57
C SER A 20 9.99 14.82 -11.67
N ARG A 21 9.73 16.11 -11.89
CA ARG A 21 8.78 16.54 -12.93
C ARG A 21 9.21 16.07 -14.32
N PRO A 22 8.30 15.60 -15.19
CA PRO A 22 6.85 15.48 -15.01
C PRO A 22 6.37 14.10 -14.46
N LEU A 23 7.21 13.35 -13.80
CA LEU A 23 6.88 12.01 -13.31
C LEU A 23 5.83 12.04 -12.19
N LEU A 24 5.04 10.97 -12.08
CA LEU A 24 4.16 10.73 -10.96
C LEU A 24 4.99 10.23 -9.76
N VAL A 25 4.85 10.91 -8.63
CA VAL A 25 5.60 10.60 -7.42
C VAL A 25 4.72 9.89 -6.41
N ARG A 26 5.23 8.82 -5.86
CA ARG A 26 4.62 8.07 -4.78
C ARG A 26 5.70 7.67 -3.77
N THR A 27 5.41 7.79 -2.50
CA THR A 27 6.29 7.32 -1.42
C THR A 27 5.78 6.01 -0.84
N TYR A 28 6.67 5.32 -0.13
CA TYR A 28 6.26 4.19 0.70
C TYR A 28 5.75 4.68 2.06
N ALA A 29 4.88 3.89 2.71
CA ALA A 29 4.40 4.22 4.05
C ALA A 29 5.55 4.25 5.06
N GLY A 30 5.50 5.20 5.98
CA GLY A 30 6.40 5.23 7.13
C GLY A 30 6.09 4.14 8.16
N THR A 31 6.87 4.13 9.24
CA THR A 31 6.72 3.19 10.35
C THR A 31 6.12 3.82 11.62
N LYS A 32 5.96 5.13 11.64
CA LYS A 32 5.34 5.94 12.71
C LYS A 32 4.94 7.31 12.18
N ASN A 33 4.06 8.00 12.88
CA ASN A 33 3.55 9.33 12.52
C ASN A 33 2.93 9.36 11.12
N ILE A 34 2.29 8.27 10.71
CA ILE A 34 1.79 8.06 9.36
C ILE A 34 0.75 9.11 8.96
N PRO A 35 -0.20 9.55 9.83
CA PRO A 35 -1.15 10.61 9.49
C PRO A 35 -0.46 11.94 9.16
N GLN A 36 0.60 12.29 9.88
CA GLN A 36 1.35 13.52 9.61
C GLN A 36 2.17 13.43 8.34
N LEU A 37 2.81 12.28 8.08
CA LEU A 37 3.52 12.04 6.84
C LEU A 37 2.60 12.16 5.62
N ALA A 38 1.38 11.64 5.70
CA ALA A 38 0.42 11.75 4.61
C ALA A 38 0.09 13.22 4.28
N LYS A 39 -0.05 14.09 5.29
CA LYS A 39 -0.24 15.53 5.09
C LYS A 39 0.97 16.17 4.42
N ILE A 40 2.17 15.87 4.90
CA ILE A 40 3.42 16.37 4.30
C ILE A 40 3.52 15.97 2.82
N TYR A 41 3.15 14.74 2.46
CA TYR A 41 3.17 14.28 1.08
C TYR A 41 2.19 15.04 0.17
N GLU A 42 1.00 15.37 0.66
CA GLU A 42 0.06 16.22 -0.07
C GLU A 42 0.60 17.63 -0.27
N GLU A 43 1.17 18.23 0.78
CA GLU A 43 1.64 19.61 0.80
C GLU A 43 2.95 19.83 0.03
N THR A 44 3.78 18.80 -0.12
CA THR A 44 5.14 18.96 -0.67
C THR A 44 5.33 18.34 -2.03
N ILE A 45 4.85 17.11 -2.25
CA ILE A 45 5.08 16.36 -3.50
C ILE A 45 3.80 16.14 -4.31
N ASN A 46 2.67 16.66 -3.88
CA ASN A 46 1.38 16.38 -4.49
C ASN A 46 1.26 14.89 -4.86
N ILE A 47 1.42 14.05 -3.85
CA ILE A 47 1.55 12.60 -4.02
C ILE A 47 0.48 12.03 -4.95
N SER A 48 0.86 11.18 -5.89
CA SER A 48 -0.06 10.66 -6.91
C SER A 48 -1.06 9.65 -6.35
N TRP A 49 -0.62 8.84 -5.41
CA TRP A 49 -1.46 7.97 -4.56
C TRP A 49 -0.70 7.60 -3.28
N HIS A 50 -1.42 7.35 -2.23
CA HIS A 50 -0.85 6.92 -0.96
C HIS A 50 -0.64 5.41 -0.92
N ALA A 51 0.38 4.98 -0.18
CA ALA A 51 0.63 3.58 0.11
C ALA A 51 0.61 3.35 1.62
N LEU A 52 -0.11 2.35 2.09
CA LEU A 52 -0.19 1.99 3.51
C LEU A 52 0.08 0.51 3.71
N SER A 53 0.82 0.18 4.76
CA SER A 53 1.18 -1.20 5.11
C SER A 53 0.23 -1.85 6.11
N LEU A 54 -0.73 -1.10 6.65
CA LEU A 54 -1.74 -1.52 7.63
C LEU A 54 -1.10 -2.18 8.86
N TRP A 55 -1.14 -3.50 8.94
CA TRP A 55 -0.61 -4.27 10.08
C TRP A 55 0.84 -4.74 9.93
N TRP A 56 1.59 -4.18 8.96
CA TRP A 56 3.02 -4.38 8.77
C TRP A 56 3.83 -3.15 9.22
N PHE A 57 5.16 -3.30 9.33
CA PHE A 57 6.10 -2.27 9.78
C PHE A 57 5.89 -1.82 11.21
N ASN A 58 5.80 -2.78 12.11
CA ASN A 58 5.65 -2.57 13.55
C ASN A 58 6.55 -3.51 14.35
N LYS A 59 6.36 -3.58 15.66
CA LYS A 59 7.16 -4.45 16.54
C LYS A 59 7.01 -5.94 16.24
N LEU A 60 5.85 -6.38 15.74
CA LEU A 60 5.60 -7.80 15.45
C LEU A 60 6.52 -8.32 14.33
N ASP A 61 6.75 -7.52 13.30
CA ASP A 61 7.61 -7.89 12.18
C ASP A 61 9.03 -7.27 12.26
N GLY A 62 9.35 -6.60 13.36
CA GLY A 62 10.66 -6.05 13.67
C GLY A 62 11.06 -4.83 12.84
N ARG A 63 10.16 -4.22 12.08
CA ARG A 63 10.45 -3.13 11.16
C ARG A 63 9.95 -1.75 11.59
N GLY A 64 9.30 -1.66 12.73
CA GLY A 64 8.79 -0.40 13.27
C GLY A 64 8.73 -0.38 14.78
N PRO A 65 8.65 0.81 15.38
CA PRO A 65 8.73 0.99 16.84
C PRO A 65 7.40 0.77 17.56
N LEU A 66 6.27 0.83 16.84
CA LEU A 66 4.93 0.77 17.42
C LEU A 66 4.43 -0.69 17.50
N ASP A 67 3.50 -0.95 18.39
CA ASP A 67 2.74 -2.21 18.40
C ASP A 67 1.70 -2.23 17.25
N VAL A 68 1.16 -3.41 16.95
CA VAL A 68 0.20 -3.60 15.83
C VAL A 68 -1.05 -2.75 16.01
N TYR A 69 -1.56 -2.65 17.23
CA TYR A 69 -2.79 -1.93 17.49
C TYR A 69 -2.63 -0.42 17.28
N THR A 70 -1.53 0.14 17.79
CA THR A 70 -1.19 1.56 17.59
C THR A 70 -0.93 1.87 16.13
N THR A 71 -0.16 0.99 15.44
CA THR A 71 0.08 1.12 13.99
C THR A 71 -1.22 1.12 13.21
N LEU A 72 -2.14 0.20 13.50
CA LEU A 72 -3.40 0.11 12.81
C LEU A 72 -4.30 1.33 13.04
N LYS A 73 -4.29 1.91 14.25
CA LYS A 73 -4.99 3.18 14.53
C LYS A 73 -4.46 4.32 13.67
N GLU A 74 -3.14 4.49 13.57
CA GLU A 74 -2.55 5.51 12.70
C GLU A 74 -2.95 5.30 11.23
N HIS A 75 -2.96 4.06 10.76
CA HIS A 75 -3.39 3.75 9.39
C HIS A 75 -4.88 4.05 9.15
N ILE A 76 -5.76 3.75 10.09
CA ILE A 76 -7.19 4.07 9.99
C ILE A 76 -7.41 5.59 9.95
N GLU A 77 -6.71 6.34 10.78
CA GLU A 77 -6.74 7.81 10.78
C GLU A 77 -6.24 8.35 9.43
N THR A 78 -5.13 7.81 8.94
CA THR A 78 -4.56 8.17 7.64
C THR A 78 -5.53 7.86 6.49
N MET A 79 -6.20 6.69 6.50
CA MET A 79 -7.20 6.37 5.48
C MET A 79 -8.35 7.37 5.42
N LYS A 80 -8.83 7.84 6.58
CA LYS A 80 -9.87 8.87 6.63
C LYS A 80 -9.40 10.19 6.02
N PHE A 81 -8.16 10.57 6.29
CA PHE A 81 -7.53 11.74 5.68
C PHE A 81 -7.42 11.56 4.15
N ILE A 82 -6.89 10.42 3.67
CA ILE A 82 -6.75 10.12 2.24
C ILE A 82 -8.12 10.14 1.54
N ALA A 83 -9.15 9.58 2.17
CA ALA A 83 -10.50 9.61 1.63
C ALA A 83 -11.02 11.03 1.37
N ALA A 84 -10.65 12.00 2.23
CA ALA A 84 -11.00 13.41 2.05
C ALA A 84 -10.24 14.09 0.91
N THR A 85 -9.05 13.59 0.52
CA THR A 85 -8.26 14.13 -0.61
C THR A 85 -8.71 13.59 -1.96
N ASN A 86 -9.54 12.55 -1.99
CA ASN A 86 -9.89 11.77 -3.19
C ASN A 86 -8.71 11.09 -3.91
N LYS A 87 -7.53 11.05 -3.30
CA LYS A 87 -6.38 10.31 -3.84
C LYS A 87 -6.59 8.80 -3.74
N PRO A 88 -6.04 8.02 -4.68
CA PRO A 88 -6.05 6.57 -4.57
C PRO A 88 -5.23 6.06 -3.39
N LEU A 89 -5.59 4.89 -2.89
CA LEU A 89 -4.85 4.17 -1.86
C LEU A 89 -4.36 2.82 -2.38
N GLU A 90 -3.08 2.53 -2.17
CA GLU A 90 -2.41 1.26 -2.43
C GLU A 90 -2.08 0.57 -1.09
N PRO A 91 -2.89 -0.41 -0.62
CA PRO A 91 -2.51 -1.21 0.53
C PRO A 91 -1.43 -2.23 0.15
N ASN A 92 -0.25 -2.09 0.76
CA ASN A 92 0.89 -2.96 0.54
C ASN A 92 0.85 -4.17 1.50
N ILE A 93 -0.06 -5.09 1.30
CA ILE A 93 -0.34 -6.15 2.27
C ILE A 93 0.02 -7.55 1.78
N PRO A 94 -0.50 -8.03 0.64
CA PRO A 94 -0.45 -9.46 0.31
C PRO A 94 0.98 -9.98 0.20
N HIS A 95 1.84 -9.24 -0.48
CA HIS A 95 3.22 -9.66 -0.73
C HIS A 95 4.05 -9.79 0.55
N HIS A 96 3.74 -9.04 1.61
CA HIS A 96 4.43 -9.19 2.89
C HIS A 96 4.16 -10.53 3.56
N PHE A 97 2.97 -11.10 3.37
CA PHE A 97 2.67 -12.46 3.79
C PHE A 97 3.44 -13.49 2.95
N ALA A 98 3.42 -13.32 1.63
CA ALA A 98 4.12 -14.22 0.71
C ALA A 98 5.64 -14.24 0.94
N PHE A 99 6.28 -13.10 1.21
CA PHE A 99 7.70 -13.03 1.57
C PHE A 99 8.05 -13.78 2.86
N ARG A 100 7.06 -14.14 3.66
CA ARG A 100 7.21 -14.91 4.90
C ARG A 100 6.71 -16.34 4.77
N GLY A 101 6.51 -16.82 3.54
CA GLY A 101 6.11 -18.18 3.24
C GLY A 101 4.62 -18.47 3.49
N ALA A 102 3.79 -17.45 3.57
CA ALA A 102 2.35 -17.66 3.62
C ALA A 102 1.81 -18.24 2.30
N ASP A 103 0.75 -19.01 2.43
CA ASP A 103 0.06 -19.62 1.29
C ASP A 103 -0.75 -18.62 0.45
N ASP A 104 -1.19 -19.05 -0.72
CA ASP A 104 -1.93 -18.22 -1.68
C ASP A 104 -3.30 -17.77 -1.13
N VAL A 105 -3.93 -18.57 -0.25
CA VAL A 105 -5.21 -18.20 0.38
C VAL A 105 -4.99 -17.02 1.31
N THR A 106 -3.97 -17.07 2.17
CA THR A 106 -3.57 -15.95 3.05
C THR A 106 -3.26 -14.70 2.24
N TYR A 107 -2.56 -14.84 1.12
CA TYR A 107 -2.28 -13.72 0.19
C TYR A 107 -3.58 -13.06 -0.29
N ILE A 108 -4.51 -13.85 -0.82
CA ILE A 108 -5.77 -13.36 -1.39
C ILE A 108 -6.68 -12.77 -0.31
N VAL A 109 -6.84 -13.46 0.82
CA VAL A 109 -7.69 -13.01 1.93
C VAL A 109 -7.18 -11.70 2.51
N SER A 110 -5.86 -11.55 2.68
CA SER A 110 -5.27 -10.30 3.19
C SER A 110 -5.52 -9.11 2.25
N ALA A 111 -5.45 -9.31 0.93
CA ALA A 111 -5.81 -8.30 -0.06
C ALA A 111 -7.29 -7.90 0.04
N TYR A 112 -8.17 -8.89 0.16
CA TYR A 112 -9.61 -8.66 0.28
C TYR A 112 -9.97 -7.88 1.56
N LEU A 113 -9.38 -8.25 2.70
CA LEU A 113 -9.59 -7.55 3.97
C LEU A 113 -9.09 -6.10 3.92
N ALA A 114 -7.93 -5.87 3.32
CA ALA A 114 -7.39 -4.53 3.11
C ALA A 114 -8.30 -3.68 2.22
N ALA A 115 -8.81 -4.24 1.13
CA ALA A 115 -9.75 -3.58 0.23
C ALA A 115 -11.08 -3.26 0.93
N LYS A 116 -11.63 -4.20 1.67
CA LYS A 116 -12.86 -4.03 2.44
C LYS A 116 -12.72 -2.95 3.51
N LEU A 117 -11.58 -2.91 4.20
CA LEU A 117 -11.28 -1.85 5.17
C LEU A 117 -11.16 -0.49 4.47
N SER A 118 -10.43 -0.40 3.37
CA SER A 118 -10.27 0.82 2.57
C SER A 118 -11.63 1.39 2.14
N LYS A 119 -12.49 0.55 1.58
CA LYS A 119 -13.87 0.93 1.21
C LYS A 119 -14.66 1.45 2.42
N LYS A 120 -14.59 0.75 3.56
CA LYS A 120 -15.26 1.16 4.81
C LYS A 120 -14.77 2.51 5.32
N MET A 121 -13.50 2.87 5.07
CA MET A 121 -12.93 4.16 5.46
C MET A 121 -13.21 5.27 4.46
N GLY A 122 -13.94 5.01 3.37
CA GLY A 122 -14.34 6.01 2.39
C GLY A 122 -13.37 6.21 1.23
N ILE A 123 -12.36 5.35 1.07
CA ILE A 123 -11.50 5.36 -0.11
C ILE A 123 -12.33 5.06 -1.36
N ARG A 124 -12.17 5.88 -2.39
CA ARG A 124 -12.93 5.74 -3.66
C ARG A 124 -12.17 4.95 -4.72
N THR A 125 -10.86 5.00 -4.71
CA THR A 125 -10.01 4.29 -5.68
C THR A 125 -8.96 3.47 -4.95
N LEU A 126 -9.02 2.16 -5.09
CA LEU A 126 -8.04 1.23 -4.57
C LEU A 126 -7.07 0.81 -5.67
N ILE A 127 -5.77 0.90 -5.43
CA ILE A 127 -4.75 0.27 -6.26
C ILE A 127 -4.46 -1.11 -5.66
N LEU A 128 -4.93 -2.15 -6.34
CA LEU A 128 -4.69 -3.53 -5.95
C LEU A 128 -3.32 -3.97 -6.48
N GLN A 129 -2.34 -3.93 -5.59
CA GLN A 129 -1.01 -4.40 -5.91
C GLN A 129 -1.00 -5.93 -6.02
N ASN A 130 -0.45 -6.43 -7.10
CA ASN A 130 -0.23 -7.84 -7.34
C ASN A 130 1.23 -8.10 -7.71
N MET A 131 1.98 -8.73 -6.82
CA MET A 131 3.37 -9.10 -7.09
C MET A 131 3.45 -10.49 -7.67
N LEU A 132 4.05 -10.58 -8.85
CA LEU A 132 4.36 -11.83 -9.52
C LEU A 132 5.66 -12.40 -8.96
N ASN A 133 5.87 -13.71 -9.10
CA ASN A 133 7.03 -14.41 -8.55
C ASN A 133 7.22 -14.17 -7.05
N THR A 134 6.12 -14.19 -6.29
CA THR A 134 6.13 -13.93 -4.86
C THR A 134 5.25 -14.96 -4.14
N PRO A 135 5.86 -15.88 -3.36
CA PRO A 135 7.29 -16.02 -3.08
C PRO A 135 8.11 -16.35 -4.33
N ARG A 136 9.42 -16.19 -4.21
CA ARG A 136 10.36 -16.48 -5.31
C ARG A 136 10.18 -17.89 -5.87
N SER A 137 10.34 -18.04 -7.16
CA SER A 137 10.14 -19.30 -7.90
C SER A 137 8.69 -19.81 -7.96
N THR A 138 7.72 -18.93 -7.74
CA THR A 138 6.31 -19.23 -7.99
C THR A 138 6.10 -19.47 -9.50
N TRP A 139 5.43 -20.54 -9.85
CA TRP A 139 5.16 -20.85 -11.25
C TRP A 139 4.18 -19.86 -11.87
N GLY A 140 4.40 -19.48 -13.13
CA GLY A 140 3.56 -18.48 -13.80
C GLY A 140 2.07 -18.85 -13.84
N ILE A 141 1.72 -20.13 -13.95
CA ILE A 141 0.34 -20.58 -13.89
C ILE A 141 -0.27 -20.39 -12.49
N GLN A 142 0.52 -20.59 -11.42
CA GLN A 142 0.11 -20.34 -10.04
C GLN A 142 -0.07 -18.84 -9.79
N ASP A 143 0.88 -18.01 -10.22
CA ASP A 143 0.76 -16.56 -10.15
C ASP A 143 -0.49 -16.06 -10.88
N LEU A 144 -0.76 -16.57 -12.07
CA LEU A 144 -1.95 -16.20 -12.84
C LEU A 144 -3.24 -16.61 -12.12
N ALA A 145 -3.31 -17.83 -11.58
CA ALA A 145 -4.48 -18.33 -10.84
C ALA A 145 -4.73 -17.49 -9.59
N LYS A 146 -3.70 -17.24 -8.78
CA LYS A 146 -3.73 -16.38 -7.59
C LYS A 146 -4.18 -14.95 -7.92
N SER A 147 -3.59 -14.37 -8.96
CA SER A 147 -3.92 -13.01 -9.41
C SER A 147 -5.38 -12.89 -9.85
N ARG A 148 -5.87 -13.86 -10.62
CA ARG A 148 -7.27 -13.87 -11.10
C ARG A 148 -8.26 -14.07 -9.95
N ALA A 149 -7.96 -14.96 -9.00
CA ALA A 149 -8.79 -15.20 -7.83
C ALA A 149 -8.87 -13.93 -6.95
N MET A 150 -7.73 -13.32 -6.65
CA MET A 150 -7.65 -12.08 -5.88
C MET A 150 -8.42 -10.95 -6.57
N LEU A 151 -8.19 -10.73 -7.86
CA LEU A 151 -8.86 -9.68 -8.62
C LEU A 151 -10.37 -9.88 -8.64
N LYS A 152 -10.83 -11.11 -8.87
CA LYS A 152 -12.28 -11.43 -8.87
C LYS A 152 -12.94 -11.10 -7.53
N LEU A 153 -12.31 -11.49 -6.42
CA LEU A 153 -12.85 -11.25 -5.08
C LEU A 153 -12.86 -9.75 -4.75
N VAL A 154 -11.75 -9.04 -5.00
CA VAL A 154 -11.63 -7.63 -4.66
C VAL A 154 -12.51 -6.77 -5.57
N LYS A 155 -12.62 -7.09 -6.86
CA LYS A 155 -13.57 -6.42 -7.77
C LYS A 155 -15.04 -6.64 -7.39
N GLY A 156 -15.36 -7.73 -6.71
CA GLY A 156 -16.68 -7.92 -6.13
C GLY A 156 -17.09 -6.89 -5.08
N LEU A 157 -16.15 -6.07 -4.60
CA LEU A 157 -16.42 -4.93 -3.70
C LEU A 157 -16.72 -3.63 -4.46
N GLU A 158 -16.52 -3.57 -5.78
CA GLU A 158 -16.77 -2.36 -6.57
C GLU A 158 -18.24 -1.95 -6.53
N ASP A 159 -18.47 -0.65 -6.51
CA ASP A 159 -19.75 0.00 -6.68
C ASP A 159 -19.57 1.41 -7.28
N GLN A 160 -20.61 2.23 -7.29
CA GLN A 160 -20.55 3.61 -7.83
C GLN A 160 -19.54 4.51 -7.09
N ASN A 161 -19.15 4.16 -5.86
CA ASN A 161 -18.27 4.97 -5.01
C ASN A 161 -16.91 4.31 -4.74
N PHE A 162 -16.68 3.08 -5.23
CA PHE A 162 -15.45 2.35 -4.99
C PHE A 162 -14.99 1.61 -6.24
N LYS A 163 -13.81 1.96 -6.75
CA LYS A 163 -13.17 1.35 -7.92
C LYS A 163 -11.85 0.68 -7.55
N VAL A 164 -11.52 -0.40 -8.27
CA VAL A 164 -10.30 -1.18 -8.08
C VAL A 164 -9.46 -1.15 -9.37
N LEU A 165 -8.25 -0.63 -9.25
CA LEU A 165 -7.24 -0.60 -10.32
C LEU A 165 -6.18 -1.66 -10.03
N LEU A 166 -5.93 -2.57 -10.95
CA LEU A 166 -4.90 -3.60 -10.79
C LEU A 166 -3.52 -3.02 -11.14
N GLN A 167 -2.54 -3.23 -10.27
CA GLN A 167 -1.14 -2.90 -10.48
C GLN A 167 -0.28 -4.16 -10.41
N PRO A 168 -0.01 -4.85 -11.54
CA PRO A 168 0.96 -5.93 -11.58
C PRO A 168 2.38 -5.39 -11.36
N ARG A 169 3.17 -6.10 -10.57
CA ARG A 169 4.57 -5.79 -10.30
C ARG A 169 5.41 -7.05 -10.39
N ALA A 170 6.65 -6.91 -10.86
CA ALA A 170 7.63 -7.99 -10.77
C ALA A 170 7.98 -8.28 -9.30
N GLY A 171 8.41 -9.51 -9.02
CA GLY A 171 9.01 -9.86 -7.74
C GLY A 171 10.32 -9.10 -7.48
N LEU A 172 10.81 -9.20 -6.24
CA LEU A 172 12.08 -8.60 -5.83
C LEU A 172 13.22 -9.59 -6.18
N ASP A 173 13.67 -9.64 -7.40
CA ASP A 173 14.84 -10.39 -7.85
C ASP A 173 15.84 -9.46 -8.52
#